data_e392b3200e0ed7b853a0beb884e6f612
#
_entry.id   e392b3200e0ed7b853a0beb884e6f612
#
_cell.length_a   1.000
_cell.length_b   1.000
_cell.length_c   1.000
_cell.angle_alpha   90.00
_cell.angle_beta   90.00
_cell.angle_gamma   90.00
#
_symmetry.space_group_name_H-M   'P 1'
#
loop_
_entity.id
_entity.type
_entity.pdbx_description
1 polymer ?
#
loop_
_entity_poly.entity_id
_entity_poly.type
_entity_poly.pdbx_seq_one_letter_code
_entity_poly.pdbx_strand_id
1 'polypeptide(L)'
;MGMVVSVVIGQWYGRMVEWCIIRDDTDLIAIVTNVAIDVCGSSRGNGHSYYDLRIDCGSLHEINVTNDGSVKWQPDGQFVKSGENKILTSNQSHTQMNTLRFFPNGTRNCYTLPFYLNDNLTTLFRAGFYYGNYDGLSKPPSFRLEIDGNLWANVTNSMSEEPIYYELLYKYNGRYATVCLVQTTDGQVPFISSLEGTLTYFDSYQFMDNKTALYLHSRINYGANESVQQRIGINEERFNRVWESREMSEYFNISRDPVPSWHLEYDNMAPWLVMAYAIQAQNISDSIQLSIDFSPRTSVQADFILYFADPICRNSDLPNVTRIVEIHIDNIQMGIMDVPKCYSDVRTSYSISMLRVPVVGSANVTISAAVGSTMPPILNAMEVFSRIDISKGGGHFLRFSALLVIFFHMLPVLLL
;
A
#
# COMPACT_ATOMS: atom_id res chain seq x y z
N MET A 1 17.40 -30.82 22.49
CA MET A 1 17.20 -29.68 23.38
C MET A 1 16.63 -28.57 22.51
N GLY A 2 15.34 -28.37 22.54
CA GLY A 2 14.64 -27.34 21.78
C GLY A 2 14.32 -26.16 22.69
N MET A 3 14.97 -25.05 22.46
CA MET A 3 14.67 -23.78 23.14
C MET A 3 13.47 -23.12 22.48
N VAL A 4 12.40 -22.88 23.21
CA VAL A 4 11.22 -22.13 22.67
C VAL A 4 11.34 -20.69 23.12
N VAL A 5 11.37 -19.78 22.15
CA VAL A 5 11.39 -18.33 22.38
C VAL A 5 10.01 -17.78 22.02
N SER A 6 9.37 -17.11 22.95
CA SER A 6 8.07 -16.45 22.73
C SER A 6 8.18 -14.97 23.08
N VAL A 7 7.69 -14.11 22.18
CA VAL A 7 7.56 -12.67 22.45
C VAL A 7 6.13 -12.43 22.95
N VAL A 8 6.01 -11.81 24.12
CA VAL A 8 4.71 -11.42 24.68
C VAL A 8 4.67 -9.90 24.75
N ILE A 9 3.66 -9.31 24.11
CA ILE A 9 3.42 -7.87 24.18
C ILE A 9 2.38 -7.60 25.27
N GLY A 10 2.71 -6.75 26.21
CA GLY A 10 1.83 -6.37 27.30
C GLY A 10 1.86 -4.88 27.59
N GLN A 11 0.78 -4.36 28.19
CA GLN A 11 0.67 -2.95 28.55
C GLN A 11 0.99 -2.78 30.04
N TRP A 12 2.00 -1.98 30.34
CA TRP A 12 2.36 -1.62 31.70
C TRP A 12 2.47 -0.10 31.87
N TYR A 13 1.72 0.48 32.83
CA TYR A 13 1.66 1.94 33.06
C TYR A 13 1.41 2.81 31.80
N GLY A 14 0.49 2.36 30.91
CA GLY A 14 0.15 3.12 29.70
C GLY A 14 1.18 3.10 28.57
N ARG A 15 2.23 2.28 28.69
CA ARG A 15 3.23 2.03 27.64
C ARG A 15 3.21 0.58 27.18
N MET A 16 3.31 0.36 25.88
CA MET A 16 3.54 -0.96 25.33
C MET A 16 4.94 -1.44 25.71
N VAL A 17 5.05 -2.61 26.31
CA VAL A 17 6.32 -3.21 26.71
C VAL A 17 6.40 -4.59 26.06
N GLU A 18 7.47 -4.81 25.31
CA GLU A 18 7.79 -6.11 24.75
C GLU A 18 8.58 -6.94 25.76
N TRP A 19 8.13 -8.18 25.97
CA TRP A 19 8.74 -9.15 26.87
C TRP A 19 9.18 -10.35 26.06
N CYS A 20 10.45 -10.69 26.14
CA CYS A 20 10.96 -11.93 25.58
C CYS A 20 10.97 -13.01 26.66
N ILE A 21 10.23 -14.09 26.43
CA ILE A 21 10.15 -15.25 27.35
C ILE A 21 10.93 -16.39 26.73
N ILE A 22 12.00 -16.81 27.39
CA ILE A 22 12.79 -17.96 27.00
C ILE A 22 12.40 -19.11 27.93
N ARG A 23 11.96 -20.23 27.34
CA ARG A 23 11.66 -21.48 28.06
C ARG A 23 12.56 -22.60 27.56
N ASP A 24 13.06 -23.35 28.46
CA ASP A 24 13.60 -24.68 28.20
C ASP A 24 12.57 -25.76 28.68
N ASP A 25 12.80 -27.03 28.32
CA ASP A 25 11.84 -28.13 28.51
C ASP A 25 11.39 -28.37 29.97
N THR A 26 11.92 -27.64 30.94
CA THR A 26 11.66 -27.89 32.36
C THR A 26 11.20 -26.68 33.17
N ASP A 27 11.61 -25.43 32.83
CA ASP A 27 11.25 -24.26 33.64
C ASP A 27 11.34 -22.91 32.91
N LEU A 28 10.69 -21.88 33.49
CA LEU A 28 10.75 -20.49 33.06
C LEU A 28 12.12 -19.89 33.43
N ILE A 29 13.02 -19.71 32.46
CA ILE A 29 14.41 -19.37 32.76
C ILE A 29 14.64 -17.87 32.96
N ALA A 30 13.95 -17.00 32.25
CA ALA A 30 14.09 -15.55 32.44
C ALA A 30 12.95 -14.72 31.80
N ILE A 31 12.57 -13.66 32.48
CA ILE A 31 11.89 -12.51 31.90
C ILE A 31 12.96 -11.43 31.80
N VAL A 32 13.43 -11.13 30.59
CA VAL A 32 14.49 -10.12 30.42
C VAL A 32 13.91 -8.89 29.78
N THR A 33 13.85 -7.81 30.53
CA THR A 33 13.57 -6.47 30.02
C THR A 33 14.89 -5.79 29.64
N ASN A 34 15.02 -5.34 28.41
CA ASN A 34 16.11 -4.48 27.90
C ASN A 34 17.50 -5.07 27.62
N VAL A 35 17.81 -6.34 27.88
CA VAL A 35 19.16 -6.90 27.63
C VAL A 35 19.16 -8.08 26.65
N ALA A 36 18.00 -8.68 26.35
CA ALA A 36 17.90 -9.86 25.47
C ALA A 36 17.56 -9.53 24.02
N ILE A 37 17.80 -8.30 23.59
CA ILE A 37 17.49 -7.84 22.23
C ILE A 37 18.27 -8.62 21.18
N ASP A 38 19.48 -9.04 21.46
CA ASP A 38 20.30 -9.83 20.54
C ASP A 38 19.87 -11.31 20.43
N VAL A 39 19.23 -11.86 21.43
CA VAL A 39 18.77 -13.26 21.43
C VAL A 39 17.37 -13.40 20.82
N CYS A 40 16.53 -12.38 20.95
CA CYS A 40 15.18 -12.34 20.37
C CYS A 40 15.15 -11.79 18.95
N GLY A 41 16.29 -11.46 18.37
CA GLY A 41 16.37 -11.08 16.95
C GLY A 41 15.85 -9.67 16.63
N SER A 42 15.62 -8.81 17.64
CA SER A 42 15.40 -7.39 17.39
C SER A 42 16.74 -6.64 17.51
N SER A 43 17.57 -6.75 16.50
CA SER A 43 18.72 -5.87 16.35
C SER A 43 18.18 -4.43 16.15
N ARG A 44 18.20 -3.62 17.21
CA ARG A 44 18.18 -2.15 17.07
C ARG A 44 19.51 -1.71 16.47
N GLY A 45 19.73 -2.08 15.21
CA GLY A 45 20.77 -1.55 14.35
C GLY A 45 20.07 -0.74 13.28
N ASN A 46 20.13 0.56 13.38
CA ASN A 46 19.74 1.51 12.34
C ASN A 46 18.36 1.29 11.75
N GLY A 47 17.32 1.84 12.37
CA GLY A 47 16.04 2.30 11.81
C GLY A 47 15.34 1.61 10.64
N HIS A 48 15.71 0.39 10.28
CA HIS A 48 15.06 -0.35 9.21
C HIS A 48 13.98 -1.24 9.81
N SER A 49 12.73 -0.88 9.57
CA SER A 49 11.61 -1.79 9.79
C SER A 49 11.87 -3.08 9.02
N TYR A 50 11.90 -4.24 9.70
CA TYR A 50 12.03 -5.57 9.08
C TYR A 50 10.89 -5.93 8.10
N TYR A 51 10.01 -4.99 7.85
CA TYR A 51 8.76 -5.13 7.12
C TYR A 51 8.71 -4.34 5.82
N ASP A 52 9.83 -3.78 5.39
CA ASP A 52 9.88 -2.91 4.22
C ASP A 52 10.91 -3.42 3.23
N LEU A 53 10.43 -3.99 2.13
CA LEU A 53 11.26 -4.50 1.05
C LEU A 53 11.26 -3.49 -0.10
N ARG A 54 12.45 -2.99 -0.46
CA ARG A 54 12.62 -2.04 -1.57
C ARG A 54 13.72 -2.52 -2.49
N ILE A 55 13.35 -2.78 -3.73
CA ILE A 55 14.19 -3.36 -4.75
C ILE A 55 14.38 -2.36 -5.88
N ASP A 56 15.63 -2.00 -6.14
CA ASP A 56 16.05 -1.25 -7.31
C ASP A 56 16.37 -2.23 -8.43
N CYS A 57 15.44 -2.35 -9.37
CA CYS A 57 15.53 -3.36 -10.42
C CYS A 57 16.59 -2.98 -11.46
N GLY A 58 17.48 -3.93 -11.72
CA GLY A 58 18.59 -3.73 -12.64
C GLY A 58 19.80 -3.00 -12.03
N SER A 59 19.75 -2.58 -10.78
CA SER A 59 20.90 -2.05 -10.07
C SER A 59 21.88 -3.17 -9.68
N LEU A 60 23.17 -2.82 -9.65
CA LEU A 60 24.25 -3.69 -9.14
C LEU A 60 24.66 -3.35 -7.71
N HIS A 61 24.23 -2.20 -7.19
CA HIS A 61 24.65 -1.66 -5.90
C HIS A 61 23.44 -1.23 -5.08
N GLU A 62 23.61 -1.28 -3.76
CA GLU A 62 22.64 -0.68 -2.84
C GLU A 62 22.65 0.84 -2.94
N ILE A 63 21.47 1.45 -2.87
CA ILE A 63 21.30 2.90 -2.84
C ILE A 63 20.69 3.27 -1.49
N ASN A 64 21.35 4.23 -0.81
CA ASN A 64 20.80 4.85 0.39
C ASN A 64 20.25 6.24 0.02
N VAL A 65 18.95 6.42 0.10
CA VAL A 65 18.30 7.71 -0.09
C VAL A 65 18.20 8.41 1.25
N THR A 66 18.92 9.55 1.38
CA THR A 66 19.12 10.22 2.68
C THR A 66 18.16 11.36 2.95
N ASN A 67 17.35 11.79 1.97
CA ASN A 67 16.56 13.02 2.08
C ASN A 67 15.41 12.96 3.09
N ASP A 68 15.02 11.75 3.56
CA ASP A 68 13.93 11.54 4.51
C ASP A 68 14.11 10.31 5.41
N GLY A 69 15.32 10.15 5.96
CA GLY A 69 15.58 9.11 6.97
C GLY A 69 16.02 7.76 6.41
N SER A 70 17.12 7.73 5.65
CA SER A 70 17.89 6.53 5.25
C SER A 70 17.03 5.36 4.71
N VAL A 71 16.34 5.57 3.61
CA VAL A 71 15.67 4.50 2.86
C VAL A 71 16.70 3.71 2.07
N LYS A 72 16.77 2.41 2.35
CA LYS A 72 17.71 1.50 1.68
C LYS A 72 17.01 0.77 0.54
N TRP A 73 17.49 0.95 -0.68
CA TRP A 73 17.12 0.17 -1.85
C TRP A 73 18.18 -0.87 -2.12
N GLN A 74 17.78 -2.12 -2.34
CA GLN A 74 18.70 -3.23 -2.60
C GLN A 74 18.61 -3.69 -4.06
N PRO A 75 19.70 -4.19 -4.64
CA PRO A 75 19.71 -4.73 -5.99
C PRO A 75 18.85 -5.99 -6.09
N ASP A 76 18.30 -6.22 -7.27
CA ASP A 76 17.31 -7.27 -7.51
C ASP A 76 17.90 -8.69 -7.75
N GLY A 77 19.20 -8.84 -7.90
CA GLY A 77 19.84 -10.09 -8.29
C GLY A 77 19.58 -11.31 -7.40
N GLN A 78 19.18 -11.10 -6.14
CA GLN A 78 18.79 -12.19 -5.25
C GLN A 78 17.33 -12.63 -5.40
N PHE A 79 16.47 -11.80 -5.98
CA PHE A 79 15.04 -12.03 -6.09
C PHE A 79 14.61 -12.58 -7.45
N VAL A 80 15.43 -12.40 -8.50
CA VAL A 80 15.17 -12.82 -9.87
C VAL A 80 16.41 -13.43 -10.50
N LYS A 81 16.22 -14.46 -11.36
CA LYS A 81 17.34 -15.20 -11.99
C LYS A 81 17.44 -14.96 -13.50
N SER A 82 16.48 -14.26 -14.08
CA SER A 82 16.40 -13.97 -15.52
C SER A 82 16.48 -12.46 -15.78
N GLY A 83 16.54 -12.10 -17.06
CA GLY A 83 16.57 -10.70 -17.48
C GLY A 83 17.97 -10.10 -17.50
N GLU A 84 18.02 -8.90 -18.03
CA GLU A 84 19.24 -8.12 -18.22
C GLU A 84 19.07 -6.72 -17.60
N ASN A 85 20.17 -6.18 -17.08
CA ASN A 85 20.17 -4.88 -16.43
C ASN A 85 20.44 -3.77 -17.46
N LYS A 86 19.82 -2.62 -17.26
CA LYS A 86 20.07 -1.42 -18.06
C LYS A 86 20.15 -0.18 -17.16
N ILE A 87 21.17 0.62 -17.38
CA ILE A 87 21.29 1.98 -16.81
C ILE A 87 20.73 2.95 -17.84
N LEU A 88 19.85 3.84 -17.41
CA LEU A 88 19.24 4.85 -18.25
C LEU A 88 20.13 6.09 -18.34
N THR A 89 20.05 6.79 -19.46
CA THR A 89 20.83 8.01 -19.69
C THR A 89 20.13 9.26 -19.12
N SER A 90 18.84 9.20 -18.86
CA SER A 90 18.07 10.25 -18.20
C SER A 90 18.30 10.21 -16.69
N ASN A 91 18.55 11.37 -16.10
CA ASN A 91 18.76 11.48 -14.67
C ASN A 91 17.42 11.79 -13.99
N GLN A 92 16.74 10.76 -13.47
CA GLN A 92 15.50 10.92 -12.73
C GLN A 92 15.76 11.42 -11.31
N SER A 93 14.85 12.24 -10.79
CA SER A 93 14.88 12.69 -9.39
C SER A 93 14.76 11.51 -8.41
N HIS A 94 14.03 10.47 -8.80
CA HIS A 94 13.97 9.20 -8.07
C HIS A 94 15.07 8.28 -8.56
N THR A 95 16.14 8.13 -7.78
CA THR A 95 17.36 7.39 -8.17
C THR A 95 17.11 5.95 -8.59
N GLN A 96 16.12 5.28 -7.97
CA GLN A 96 15.71 3.92 -8.34
C GLN A 96 15.04 3.82 -9.73
N MET A 97 14.76 4.94 -10.39
CA MET A 97 14.25 4.98 -11.76
C MET A 97 15.35 5.17 -12.80
N ASN A 98 16.61 5.28 -12.39
CA ASN A 98 17.76 5.40 -13.29
C ASN A 98 18.27 4.04 -13.78
N THR A 99 17.74 2.95 -13.27
CA THR A 99 18.01 1.58 -13.70
C THR A 99 16.72 0.83 -13.97
N LEU A 100 16.79 -0.23 -14.75
CA LEU A 100 15.72 -1.17 -14.95
C LEU A 100 16.27 -2.57 -15.26
N ARG A 101 15.43 -3.59 -15.02
CA ARG A 101 15.63 -4.93 -15.55
C ARG A 101 14.60 -5.20 -16.65
N PHE A 102 15.06 -5.69 -17.82
CA PHE A 102 14.20 -6.10 -18.91
C PHE A 102 14.38 -7.60 -19.21
N PHE A 103 13.36 -8.21 -19.80
CA PHE A 103 13.28 -9.66 -19.97
C PHE A 103 13.15 -10.03 -21.45
N PRO A 104 14.27 -10.11 -22.21
CA PRO A 104 14.24 -10.41 -23.64
C PRO A 104 13.89 -11.87 -23.92
N ASN A 105 14.02 -12.74 -22.92
CA ASN A 105 13.81 -14.19 -23.04
C ASN A 105 12.74 -14.68 -22.05
N GLY A 106 11.95 -15.65 -22.49
CA GLY A 106 10.88 -16.23 -21.67
C GLY A 106 9.61 -15.37 -21.66
N THR A 107 8.47 -16.02 -21.73
CA THR A 107 7.17 -15.32 -21.72
C THR A 107 6.70 -14.91 -20.33
N ARG A 108 7.28 -15.51 -19.27
CA ARG A 108 6.95 -15.24 -17.86
C ARG A 108 8.21 -15.20 -17.02
N ASN A 109 8.49 -14.07 -16.39
CA ASN A 109 9.67 -13.86 -15.56
C ASN A 109 9.23 -13.35 -14.19
N CYS A 110 9.72 -13.97 -13.10
CA CYS A 110 9.16 -13.75 -11.76
C CYS A 110 10.24 -13.38 -10.75
N TYR A 111 9.92 -12.41 -9.93
CA TYR A 111 10.60 -12.10 -8.66
C TYR A 111 10.01 -12.98 -7.55
N THR A 112 10.86 -13.49 -6.68
CA THR A 112 10.46 -14.20 -5.45
C THR A 112 10.82 -13.33 -4.25
N LEU A 113 9.80 -12.81 -3.57
CA LEU A 113 9.95 -11.86 -2.49
C LEU A 113 9.78 -12.59 -1.14
N PRO A 114 10.80 -12.58 -0.26
CA PRO A 114 10.70 -13.24 1.05
C PRO A 114 9.90 -12.39 2.03
N PHE A 115 8.87 -12.98 2.65
CA PHE A 115 8.16 -12.43 3.79
C PHE A 115 8.23 -13.43 4.94
N TYR A 116 8.97 -13.10 5.98
CA TYR A 116 9.28 -14.03 7.07
C TYR A 116 8.20 -14.12 8.14
N LEU A 117 7.06 -13.47 7.96
CA LEU A 117 5.99 -13.44 8.96
C LEU A 117 4.91 -14.48 8.63
N ASN A 118 4.57 -15.28 9.63
CA ASN A 118 3.48 -16.26 9.54
C ASN A 118 2.09 -15.63 9.70
N ASP A 119 2.02 -14.31 9.82
CA ASP A 119 0.79 -13.62 10.11
C ASP A 119 0.17 -13.14 8.81
N ASN A 120 -1.11 -13.37 8.68
CA ASN A 120 -1.99 -13.02 7.58
C ASN A 120 -2.13 -11.48 7.43
N LEU A 121 -0.99 -10.80 7.25
CA LEU A 121 -0.88 -9.35 7.22
C LEU A 121 -1.17 -8.80 5.83
N THR A 122 -1.80 -7.65 5.80
CA THR A 122 -1.96 -6.88 4.56
C THR A 122 -0.63 -6.25 4.18
N THR A 123 -0.24 -6.42 2.92
CA THR A 123 0.99 -5.86 2.37
C THR A 123 0.62 -4.92 1.21
N LEU A 124 1.19 -3.72 1.22
CA LEU A 124 1.16 -2.83 0.06
C LEU A 124 2.30 -3.22 -0.87
N PHE A 125 1.98 -3.73 -2.04
CA PHE A 125 2.93 -3.93 -3.14
C PHE A 125 2.88 -2.75 -4.09
N ARG A 126 4.05 -2.30 -4.54
CA ARG A 126 4.17 -1.26 -5.56
C ARG A 126 5.21 -1.67 -6.59
N ALA A 127 4.83 -1.66 -7.86
CA ALA A 127 5.74 -1.85 -8.99
C ALA A 127 5.88 -0.53 -9.76
N GLY A 128 7.11 -0.10 -9.99
CA GLY A 128 7.44 1.14 -10.68
C GLY A 128 8.10 0.90 -12.03
N PHE A 129 7.68 1.67 -13.03
CA PHE A 129 8.09 1.54 -14.42
C PHE A 129 8.49 2.89 -14.99
N TYR A 130 9.72 2.99 -15.46
CA TYR A 130 10.18 4.13 -16.22
C TYR A 130 10.87 3.64 -17.50
N TYR A 131 10.24 3.89 -18.65
CA TYR A 131 10.73 3.36 -19.94
C TYR A 131 12.04 3.98 -20.37
N GLY A 132 12.17 5.32 -20.25
CA GLY A 132 13.40 6.05 -20.58
C GLY A 132 13.98 5.72 -21.96
N ASN A 133 13.18 5.15 -22.87
CA ASN A 133 13.60 4.70 -24.19
C ASN A 133 14.84 3.78 -24.17
N TYR A 134 14.92 2.85 -23.19
CA TYR A 134 16.08 2.02 -22.91
C TYR A 134 16.54 1.16 -24.08
N ASP A 135 15.63 0.78 -24.97
CA ASP A 135 15.85 -0.06 -26.15
C ASP A 135 16.02 0.77 -27.45
N GLY A 136 15.82 2.08 -27.41
CA GLY A 136 15.92 2.99 -28.56
C GLY A 136 14.78 2.89 -29.55
N LEU A 137 13.70 2.11 -29.25
CA LEU A 137 12.59 1.87 -30.16
C LEU A 137 11.52 2.97 -30.16
N SER A 138 11.54 3.87 -29.16
CA SER A 138 10.53 4.91 -28.93
C SER A 138 9.10 4.35 -28.94
N LYS A 139 8.95 3.11 -28.50
CA LYS A 139 7.68 2.39 -28.44
C LYS A 139 7.61 1.60 -27.14
N PRO A 140 7.07 2.19 -26.06
CA PRO A 140 6.96 1.51 -24.77
C PRO A 140 6.17 0.22 -24.88
N PRO A 141 6.67 -0.91 -24.33
CA PRO A 141 5.97 -2.18 -24.37
C PRO A 141 4.77 -2.21 -23.41
N SER A 142 3.79 -3.06 -23.76
CA SER A 142 2.68 -3.41 -22.87
C SER A 142 2.78 -4.90 -22.52
N PHE A 143 2.51 -5.22 -21.26
CA PHE A 143 2.61 -6.58 -20.75
C PHE A 143 1.72 -6.75 -19.50
N ARG A 144 1.62 -7.97 -18.97
CA ARG A 144 0.82 -8.23 -17.79
C ARG A 144 1.70 -8.35 -16.55
N LEU A 145 1.26 -7.75 -15.45
CA LEU A 145 1.83 -7.89 -14.11
C LEU A 145 0.93 -8.84 -13.31
N GLU A 146 1.53 -9.80 -12.63
CA GLU A 146 0.82 -10.79 -11.82
C GLU A 146 1.44 -10.89 -10.43
N ILE A 147 0.61 -11.23 -9.43
CA ILE A 147 1.03 -11.60 -8.08
C ILE A 147 0.47 -12.97 -7.72
N ASP A 148 1.33 -13.91 -7.32
CA ASP A 148 0.99 -15.28 -6.97
C ASP A 148 0.07 -15.96 -8.01
N GLY A 149 0.32 -15.67 -9.30
CA GLY A 149 -0.45 -16.21 -10.43
C GLY A 149 -1.76 -15.49 -10.72
N ASN A 150 -2.13 -14.49 -9.94
CA ASN A 150 -3.33 -13.68 -10.18
C ASN A 150 -2.97 -12.41 -10.95
N LEU A 151 -3.88 -11.93 -11.80
CA LEU A 151 -3.71 -10.68 -12.51
C LEU A 151 -3.68 -9.53 -11.50
N TRP A 152 -2.58 -8.77 -11.50
CA TRP A 152 -2.46 -7.52 -10.78
C TRP A 152 -2.87 -6.35 -11.68
N ALA A 153 -2.20 -6.17 -12.82
CA ALA A 153 -2.46 -5.09 -13.75
C ALA A 153 -2.04 -5.46 -15.19
N ASN A 154 -2.66 -4.81 -16.17
CA ASN A 154 -2.10 -4.70 -17.51
C ASN A 154 -1.25 -3.43 -17.54
N VAL A 155 0.08 -3.62 -17.64
CA VAL A 155 1.02 -2.51 -17.67
C VAL A 155 1.00 -1.87 -19.06
N THR A 156 0.66 -0.59 -19.09
CA THR A 156 0.76 0.25 -20.28
C THR A 156 1.69 1.40 -19.97
N ASN A 157 2.79 1.47 -20.70
CA ASN A 157 3.81 2.49 -20.50
C ASN A 157 3.64 3.64 -21.51
N SER A 158 4.22 4.79 -21.20
CA SER A 158 4.23 5.95 -22.06
C SER A 158 5.67 6.44 -22.29
N MET A 159 5.83 7.37 -23.22
CA MET A 159 7.09 8.12 -23.42
C MET A 159 7.24 9.28 -22.42
N SER A 160 6.39 9.34 -21.40
CA SER A 160 6.46 10.34 -20.35
C SER A 160 7.82 10.33 -19.65
N GLU A 161 8.26 11.48 -19.20
CA GLU A 161 9.41 11.62 -18.31
C GLU A 161 9.08 11.20 -16.87
N GLU A 162 7.81 11.03 -16.54
CA GLU A 162 7.36 10.59 -15.22
C GLU A 162 7.21 9.07 -15.15
N PRO A 163 7.68 8.43 -14.06
CA PRO A 163 7.47 7.01 -13.82
C PRO A 163 5.98 6.68 -13.59
N ILE A 164 5.59 5.47 -13.97
CA ILE A 164 4.26 4.92 -13.72
C ILE A 164 4.34 3.91 -12.59
N TYR A 165 3.42 3.99 -11.63
CA TYR A 165 3.35 3.07 -10.51
C TYR A 165 2.02 2.32 -10.50
N TYR A 166 2.09 1.03 -10.17
CA TYR A 166 0.94 0.19 -9.91
C TYR A 166 0.99 -0.27 -8.46
N GLU A 167 -0.07 -0.02 -7.70
CA GLU A 167 -0.17 -0.43 -6.30
C GLU A 167 -1.27 -1.46 -6.11
N LEU A 168 -1.02 -2.38 -5.19
CA LEU A 168 -1.94 -3.43 -4.78
C LEU A 168 -1.84 -3.64 -3.27
N LEU A 169 -2.96 -3.65 -2.57
CA LEU A 169 -3.04 -4.20 -1.23
C LEU A 169 -3.40 -5.68 -1.34
N TYR A 170 -2.58 -6.53 -0.77
CA TYR A 170 -2.71 -7.98 -0.85
C TYR A 170 -2.51 -8.61 0.52
N LYS A 171 -3.51 -9.37 0.99
CA LYS A 171 -3.41 -10.10 2.25
C LYS A 171 -2.67 -11.40 2.02
N TYR A 172 -1.38 -11.35 2.27
CA TYR A 172 -0.47 -12.43 1.99
C TYR A 172 -0.51 -13.52 3.07
N ASN A 173 -0.51 -14.78 2.65
CA ASN A 173 -0.47 -15.94 3.54
C ASN A 173 0.58 -16.94 3.06
N GLY A 174 1.85 -16.68 3.39
CA GLY A 174 2.95 -17.56 3.01
C GLY A 174 4.33 -16.97 3.35
N ARG A 175 5.39 -17.68 2.94
CA ARG A 175 6.76 -17.23 3.15
C ARG A 175 7.34 -16.43 2.00
N TYR A 176 6.76 -16.54 0.81
CA TYR A 176 7.26 -15.92 -0.42
C TYR A 176 6.10 -15.49 -1.27
N ALA A 177 6.05 -14.22 -1.64
CA ALA A 177 5.18 -13.74 -2.71
C ALA A 177 5.93 -13.78 -4.04
N THR A 178 5.24 -14.09 -5.13
CA THR A 178 5.81 -14.08 -6.47
C THR A 178 5.20 -12.96 -7.30
N VAL A 179 6.03 -12.06 -7.81
CA VAL A 179 5.60 -11.00 -8.74
C VAL A 179 6.16 -11.32 -10.11
N CYS A 180 5.28 -11.51 -11.10
CA CYS A 180 5.66 -11.94 -12.43
C CYS A 180 5.30 -10.90 -13.48
N LEU A 181 6.24 -10.68 -14.41
CA LEU A 181 6.03 -9.93 -15.63
C LEU A 181 5.79 -10.91 -16.77
N VAL A 182 4.66 -10.78 -17.45
CA VAL A 182 4.22 -11.73 -18.47
C VAL A 182 4.07 -11.04 -19.81
N GLN A 183 4.86 -11.45 -20.78
CA GLN A 183 4.74 -10.99 -22.16
C GLN A 183 3.39 -11.45 -22.73
N THR A 184 2.60 -10.52 -23.24
CA THR A 184 1.27 -10.80 -23.81
C THR A 184 1.25 -10.75 -25.32
N THR A 185 2.26 -10.13 -25.91
CA THR A 185 2.39 -9.95 -27.37
C THR A 185 3.84 -10.09 -27.76
N ASP A 186 4.11 -10.79 -28.87
CA ASP A 186 5.45 -10.97 -29.39
C ASP A 186 6.14 -9.61 -29.65
N GLY A 187 7.42 -9.53 -29.28
CA GLY A 187 8.22 -8.32 -29.43
C GLY A 187 7.96 -7.25 -28.37
N GLN A 188 6.96 -7.42 -27.48
CA GLN A 188 6.74 -6.54 -26.33
C GLN A 188 7.55 -7.05 -25.15
N VAL A 189 8.77 -6.54 -24.96
CA VAL A 189 9.69 -7.00 -23.90
C VAL A 189 9.32 -6.39 -22.56
N PRO A 190 8.90 -7.19 -21.56
CA PRO A 190 8.59 -6.66 -20.23
C PRO A 190 9.84 -6.10 -19.55
N PHE A 191 9.66 -5.04 -18.74
CA PHE A 191 10.71 -4.47 -17.92
C PHE A 191 10.13 -3.95 -16.59
N ILE A 192 10.99 -3.65 -15.62
CA ILE A 192 10.62 -3.06 -14.33
C ILE A 192 11.78 -2.24 -13.78
N SER A 193 11.49 -1.10 -13.15
CA SER A 193 12.48 -0.21 -12.54
C SER A 193 12.54 -0.36 -11.02
N SER A 194 11.40 -0.54 -10.34
CA SER A 194 11.37 -0.76 -8.89
C SER A 194 10.28 -1.72 -8.48
N LEU A 195 10.50 -2.41 -7.35
CA LEU A 195 9.50 -3.26 -6.72
C LEU A 195 9.58 -3.11 -5.20
N GLU A 196 8.44 -2.83 -4.59
CA GLU A 196 8.32 -2.59 -3.17
C GLU A 196 7.27 -3.50 -2.54
N GLY A 197 7.49 -3.87 -1.26
CA GLY A 197 6.52 -4.56 -0.43
C GLY A 197 6.60 -4.02 0.99
N THR A 198 5.58 -3.31 1.43
CA THR A 198 5.48 -2.72 2.76
C THR A 198 4.36 -3.38 3.54
N LEU A 199 4.66 -3.94 4.72
CA LEU A 199 3.64 -4.48 5.60
C LEU A 199 2.85 -3.34 6.23
N THR A 200 1.51 -3.46 6.20
CA THR A 200 0.64 -2.54 6.94
C THR A 200 0.49 -3.01 8.39
N TYR A 201 0.20 -2.09 9.30
CA TYR A 201 -0.09 -2.45 10.68
C TYR A 201 -1.39 -3.25 10.79
N PHE A 202 -1.53 -4.02 11.90
CA PHE A 202 -2.67 -4.91 12.16
C PHE A 202 -4.04 -4.26 12.01
N ASP A 203 -4.13 -2.95 12.25
CA ASP A 203 -5.39 -2.21 12.26
C ASP A 203 -5.74 -1.56 10.92
N SER A 204 -4.84 -1.63 9.91
CA SER A 204 -5.07 -0.99 8.62
C SER A 204 -5.69 -1.96 7.63
N TYR A 205 -6.73 -1.49 6.93
CA TYR A 205 -7.46 -2.26 5.93
C TYR A 205 -8.02 -3.59 6.47
N GLN A 206 -8.50 -3.60 7.72
CA GLN A 206 -9.05 -4.81 8.38
C GLN A 206 -10.21 -5.45 7.62
N PHE A 207 -10.94 -4.68 6.84
CA PHE A 207 -12.04 -5.16 6.01
C PHE A 207 -11.60 -6.06 4.85
N MET A 208 -10.31 -6.21 4.61
CA MET A 208 -9.77 -7.13 3.61
C MET A 208 -9.87 -8.57 4.09
N ASP A 209 -10.25 -9.45 3.17
CA ASP A 209 -10.18 -10.90 3.35
C ASP A 209 -8.98 -11.49 2.55
N ASN A 210 -8.71 -12.78 2.72
CA ASN A 210 -7.64 -13.48 2.03
C ASN A 210 -8.03 -14.02 0.63
N LYS A 211 -9.18 -13.61 0.10
CA LYS A 211 -9.69 -14.01 -1.21
C LYS A 211 -9.70 -12.87 -2.21
N THR A 212 -9.48 -11.65 -1.72
CA THR A 212 -9.48 -10.44 -2.53
C THR A 212 -8.21 -9.63 -2.34
N ALA A 213 -7.70 -9.07 -3.43
CA ALA A 213 -6.72 -8.00 -3.42
C ALA A 213 -7.40 -6.68 -3.82
N LEU A 214 -6.84 -5.55 -3.39
CA LEU A 214 -7.35 -4.22 -3.72
C LEU A 214 -6.35 -3.52 -4.65
N TYR A 215 -6.74 -3.32 -5.89
CA TYR A 215 -5.99 -2.54 -6.87
C TYR A 215 -6.30 -1.06 -6.69
N LEU A 216 -5.29 -0.23 -6.49
CA LEU A 216 -5.44 1.20 -6.32
C LEU A 216 -5.75 1.89 -7.66
N HIS A 217 -6.88 2.60 -7.72
CA HIS A 217 -7.22 3.49 -8.82
C HIS A 217 -6.69 4.90 -8.57
N SER A 218 -6.90 5.41 -7.36
CA SER A 218 -6.44 6.75 -7.00
C SER A 218 -6.29 6.88 -5.48
N ARG A 219 -5.33 7.68 -5.08
CA ARG A 219 -5.13 8.14 -3.71
C ARG A 219 -4.82 9.63 -3.74
N ILE A 220 -5.82 10.44 -3.39
CA ILE A 220 -5.80 11.87 -3.64
C ILE A 220 -5.84 12.64 -2.34
N ASN A 221 -4.94 13.61 -2.22
CA ASN A 221 -4.93 14.66 -1.19
C ASN A 221 -5.54 15.92 -1.81
N TYR A 222 -6.77 16.22 -1.44
CA TYR A 222 -7.51 17.36 -1.98
C TYR A 222 -7.11 18.68 -1.33
N GLY A 223 -7.03 19.74 -2.13
CA GLY A 223 -6.70 21.09 -1.69
C GLY A 223 -5.21 21.35 -1.53
N ALA A 224 -4.37 20.33 -1.75
CA ALA A 224 -2.92 20.52 -1.77
C ALA A 224 -2.47 21.05 -3.13
N ASN A 225 -1.50 21.97 -3.09
CA ASN A 225 -1.06 22.77 -4.25
C ASN A 225 0.14 22.19 -5.01
N GLU A 226 0.65 21.05 -4.63
CA GLU A 226 1.73 20.41 -5.34
C GLU A 226 1.19 19.42 -6.37
N SER A 227 1.56 19.63 -7.62
CA SER A 227 1.05 18.86 -8.75
C SER A 227 1.79 17.54 -9.00
N VAL A 228 2.72 17.17 -8.14
CA VAL A 228 3.55 15.95 -8.27
C VAL A 228 3.17 14.95 -7.18
N GLN A 229 3.15 13.67 -7.53
CA GLN A 229 3.01 12.61 -6.54
C GLN A 229 4.12 12.72 -5.49
N GLN A 230 3.80 13.23 -4.32
CA GLN A 230 4.74 13.32 -3.23
C GLN A 230 4.73 12.04 -2.41
N ARG A 231 5.88 11.41 -2.29
CA ARG A 231 6.13 10.49 -1.19
C ARG A 231 6.25 11.30 0.08
N ILE A 232 5.27 11.14 0.93
CA ILE A 232 5.39 11.66 2.29
C ILE A 232 6.46 10.84 3.00
N GLY A 233 7.39 11.50 3.67
CA GLY A 233 8.54 10.84 4.31
C GLY A 233 8.13 9.71 5.25
N ILE A 234 8.99 8.71 5.41
CA ILE A 234 8.71 7.48 6.18
C ILE A 234 8.27 7.78 7.62
N ASN A 235 8.76 8.87 8.20
CA ASN A 235 8.38 9.28 9.56
C ASN A 235 6.94 9.78 9.66
N GLU A 236 6.30 10.10 8.52
CA GLU A 236 4.98 10.71 8.42
C GLU A 236 3.96 9.76 7.81
N GLU A 237 4.39 8.94 6.83
CA GLU A 237 3.57 7.93 6.16
C GLU A 237 4.13 6.52 6.46
N ARG A 238 3.52 5.87 7.44
CA ARG A 238 3.98 4.56 7.93
C ARG A 238 3.81 3.42 6.93
N PHE A 239 2.89 3.57 5.95
CA PHE A 239 2.60 2.53 4.96
C PHE A 239 3.23 2.81 3.61
N ASN A 240 4.08 3.82 3.51
CA ASN A 240 4.75 4.21 2.27
C ASN A 240 3.76 4.47 1.11
N ARG A 241 2.55 4.97 1.41
CA ARG A 241 1.54 5.33 0.42
C ARG A 241 1.96 6.61 -0.30
N VAL A 242 1.68 6.68 -1.59
CA VAL A 242 1.88 7.89 -2.39
C VAL A 242 0.54 8.60 -2.52
N TRP A 243 0.48 9.86 -2.15
CA TRP A 243 -0.70 10.71 -2.21
C TRP A 243 -0.55 11.74 -3.33
N GLU A 244 -1.42 11.68 -4.32
CA GLU A 244 -1.49 12.66 -5.39
C GLU A 244 -2.15 13.95 -4.87
N SER A 245 -1.46 15.07 -4.97
CA SER A 245 -2.02 16.36 -4.57
C SER A 245 -2.94 16.91 -5.65
N ARG A 246 -4.11 17.44 -5.24
CA ARG A 246 -5.09 17.97 -6.19
C ARG A 246 -5.80 19.21 -5.65
N GLU A 247 -5.47 20.37 -6.21
CA GLU A 247 -6.29 21.57 -6.09
C GLU A 247 -7.52 21.48 -6.98
N MET A 248 -8.62 22.04 -6.52
CA MET A 248 -9.87 22.11 -7.28
C MET A 248 -10.40 23.54 -7.26
N SER A 249 -10.44 24.18 -8.41
CA SER A 249 -10.81 25.60 -8.57
C SER A 249 -12.28 25.90 -8.25
N GLU A 250 -13.13 24.85 -8.26
CA GLU A 250 -14.56 24.95 -7.97
C GLU A 250 -14.85 25.06 -6.47
N TYR A 251 -13.86 24.74 -5.61
CA TYR A 251 -14.00 24.70 -4.15
C TYR A 251 -12.97 25.61 -3.48
N PHE A 252 -13.19 25.92 -2.22
CA PHE A 252 -12.14 26.53 -1.41
C PHE A 252 -11.10 25.47 -1.09
N ASN A 253 -9.87 25.67 -1.55
CA ASN A 253 -8.71 24.90 -1.13
C ASN A 253 -8.24 25.43 0.20
N ILE A 254 -8.35 24.62 1.23
CA ILE A 254 -7.99 24.96 2.61
C ILE A 254 -6.66 24.31 2.92
N SER A 255 -5.73 25.08 3.45
CA SER A 255 -4.46 24.57 3.95
C SER A 255 -4.14 25.17 5.32
N ARG A 256 -3.40 24.43 6.12
CA ARG A 256 -2.82 24.88 7.37
C ARG A 256 -1.43 24.29 7.52
N ASP A 257 -0.58 25.00 8.26
CA ASP A 257 0.72 24.47 8.67
C ASP A 257 0.54 23.12 9.36
N PRO A 258 1.20 22.08 8.88
CA PRO A 258 1.08 20.75 9.43
C PRO A 258 1.63 20.74 10.87
N VAL A 259 0.83 20.28 11.82
CA VAL A 259 1.26 20.08 13.20
C VAL A 259 1.33 18.59 13.48
N PRO A 260 2.49 18.05 13.86
CA PRO A 260 2.60 16.64 14.21
C PRO A 260 1.63 16.31 15.34
N SER A 261 0.65 15.44 15.10
CA SER A 261 -0.22 14.94 16.16
C SER A 261 0.32 13.58 16.61
N TRP A 262 0.67 13.47 17.89
CA TRP A 262 1.26 12.27 18.49
C TRP A 262 0.24 11.17 18.84
N HIS A 263 -1.06 11.39 18.54
CA HIS A 263 -2.15 10.52 19.00
C HIS A 263 -3.11 10.16 17.86
N LEU A 264 -2.64 9.45 16.84
CA LEU A 264 -3.50 8.85 15.84
C LEU A 264 -3.35 7.34 15.90
N GLU A 265 -4.24 6.68 16.62
CA GLU A 265 -4.34 5.22 16.76
C GLU A 265 -5.67 4.72 16.19
N TYR A 266 -6.01 4.99 14.92
CA TYR A 266 -7.24 4.49 14.33
C TYR A 266 -7.02 3.93 12.91
N ASP A 267 -7.94 3.09 12.48
CA ASP A 267 -7.92 2.36 11.21
C ASP A 267 -7.67 3.24 9.98
N ASN A 268 -6.82 2.78 9.07
CA ASN A 268 -6.56 3.37 7.74
C ASN A 268 -6.12 4.83 7.73
N MET A 269 -5.45 5.29 8.75
CA MET A 269 -5.12 6.70 8.92
C MET A 269 -4.36 7.29 7.73
N ALA A 270 -4.87 8.42 7.23
CA ALA A 270 -4.07 9.27 6.36
C ALA A 270 -3.01 10.01 7.18
N PRO A 271 -1.81 10.27 6.62
CA PRO A 271 -0.77 11.04 7.30
C PRO A 271 -1.29 12.44 7.68
N TRP A 272 -0.76 12.97 8.76
CA TRP A 272 -1.14 14.32 9.22
C TRP A 272 -0.86 15.40 8.16
N LEU A 273 0.16 15.24 7.32
CA LEU A 273 0.41 16.14 6.19
C LEU A 273 -0.75 16.14 5.19
N VAL A 274 -1.33 14.99 4.89
CA VAL A 274 -2.50 14.89 4.03
C VAL A 274 -3.70 15.56 4.68
N MET A 275 -3.89 15.36 5.98
CA MET A 275 -5.00 15.93 6.73
C MET A 275 -4.88 17.45 6.99
N ALA A 276 -3.73 18.04 6.66
CA ALA A 276 -3.53 19.49 6.72
C ALA A 276 -4.21 20.24 5.56
N TYR A 277 -4.66 19.54 4.53
CA TYR A 277 -5.31 20.09 3.35
C TYR A 277 -6.73 19.59 3.23
N ALA A 278 -7.58 20.36 2.60
CA ALA A 278 -8.95 19.98 2.27
C ALA A 278 -9.53 20.84 1.15
N ILE A 279 -10.55 20.33 0.48
CA ILE A 279 -11.49 21.13 -0.30
C ILE A 279 -12.78 21.35 0.51
N GLN A 280 -13.37 22.53 0.40
CA GLN A 280 -14.64 22.89 1.02
C GLN A 280 -15.57 23.51 0.00
N ALA A 281 -16.84 23.12 0.01
CA ALA A 281 -17.85 23.78 -0.82
C ALA A 281 -18.01 25.27 -0.43
N GLN A 282 -18.46 26.09 -1.38
CA GLN A 282 -18.56 27.54 -1.17
C GLN A 282 -19.63 27.90 -0.16
N ASN A 283 -20.77 27.20 -0.20
CA ASN A 283 -21.89 27.42 0.71
C ASN A 283 -22.37 26.11 1.32
N ILE A 284 -23.15 26.21 2.39
CA ILE A 284 -23.75 25.04 3.06
C ILE A 284 -24.75 24.30 2.16
N SER A 285 -25.37 25.00 1.22
CA SER A 285 -26.29 24.41 0.23
C SER A 285 -25.58 23.71 -0.93
N ASP A 286 -24.30 23.94 -1.09
CA ASP A 286 -23.52 23.38 -2.18
C ASP A 286 -22.95 22.02 -1.81
N SER A 287 -22.63 21.20 -2.80
CA SER A 287 -22.02 19.88 -2.61
C SER A 287 -20.67 19.80 -3.29
N ILE A 288 -19.80 18.92 -2.75
CA ILE A 288 -18.57 18.48 -3.42
C ILE A 288 -18.95 17.32 -4.32
N GLN A 289 -18.61 17.41 -5.62
CA GLN A 289 -18.88 16.38 -6.62
C GLN A 289 -17.59 15.93 -7.27
N LEU A 290 -17.33 14.63 -7.22
CA LEU A 290 -16.11 14.00 -7.74
C LEU A 290 -16.50 12.86 -8.66
N SER A 291 -15.93 12.83 -9.86
CA SER A 291 -16.12 11.73 -10.81
C SER A 291 -14.88 10.86 -10.85
N ILE A 292 -15.05 9.54 -10.69
CA ILE A 292 -13.99 8.54 -10.71
C ILE A 292 -14.21 7.63 -11.91
N ASP A 293 -13.25 7.55 -12.81
CA ASP A 293 -13.32 6.71 -14.01
C ASP A 293 -12.68 5.36 -13.76
N PHE A 294 -13.41 4.28 -14.02
CA PHE A 294 -12.97 2.89 -13.96
C PHE A 294 -12.88 2.30 -15.38
N SER A 295 -11.88 2.68 -16.13
CA SER A 295 -11.63 2.08 -17.44
C SER A 295 -10.98 0.69 -17.32
N PRO A 296 -11.35 -0.31 -18.10
CA PRO A 296 -12.42 -0.37 -19.12
C PRO A 296 -13.82 -0.46 -18.49
N ARG A 297 -14.89 -0.19 -19.26
CA ARG A 297 -16.31 -0.18 -18.83
C ARG A 297 -16.85 -1.57 -18.43
N THR A 298 -16.08 -2.31 -17.65
CA THR A 298 -16.52 -3.57 -17.04
C THR A 298 -17.09 -3.29 -15.66
N SER A 299 -18.03 -4.11 -15.22
CA SER A 299 -18.53 -4.02 -13.84
C SER A 299 -17.42 -4.43 -12.87
N VAL A 300 -17.12 -3.57 -11.91
CA VAL A 300 -16.16 -3.81 -10.82
C VAL A 300 -16.85 -3.62 -9.48
N GLN A 301 -16.33 -4.27 -8.45
CA GLN A 301 -16.63 -3.91 -7.06
C GLN A 301 -15.55 -2.97 -6.57
N ALA A 302 -15.94 -1.75 -6.22
CA ALA A 302 -15.03 -0.72 -5.76
C ALA A 302 -15.17 -0.49 -4.25
N ASP A 303 -14.05 -0.14 -3.62
CA ASP A 303 -14.02 0.36 -2.26
C ASP A 303 -13.59 1.83 -2.28
N PHE A 304 -14.32 2.66 -1.56
CA PHE A 304 -14.03 4.08 -1.38
C PHE A 304 -13.74 4.34 0.09
N ILE A 305 -12.61 4.98 0.39
CA ILE A 305 -12.24 5.40 1.73
C ILE A 305 -12.08 6.93 1.70
N LEU A 306 -12.95 7.63 2.39
CA LEU A 306 -12.95 9.08 2.48
C LEU A 306 -12.44 9.51 3.85
N TYR A 307 -11.59 10.54 3.86
CA TYR A 307 -10.93 11.06 5.07
C TYR A 307 -11.40 12.47 5.37
N PHE A 308 -11.74 12.71 6.63
CA PHE A 308 -12.32 13.95 7.10
C PHE A 308 -11.63 14.47 8.36
N ALA A 309 -11.20 15.72 8.31
CA ALA A 309 -10.79 16.52 9.46
C ALA A 309 -11.05 18.00 9.14
N ASP A 310 -11.26 18.84 10.15
CA ASP A 310 -11.24 20.28 9.92
C ASP A 310 -9.78 20.78 10.04
N PRO A 311 -9.11 21.19 8.94
CA PRO A 311 -7.74 21.71 9.02
C PRO A 311 -7.64 22.99 9.81
N ILE A 312 -8.72 23.79 9.85
CA ILE A 312 -8.80 25.05 10.59
C ILE A 312 -9.47 24.76 11.92
N CYS A 313 -8.68 24.56 12.97
CA CYS A 313 -9.18 24.58 14.33
C CYS A 313 -9.71 25.99 14.65
N ARG A 314 -10.96 26.25 14.35
CA ARG A 314 -11.64 27.44 14.87
C ARG A 314 -11.94 27.15 16.33
N ASN A 315 -11.62 28.12 17.19
CA ASN A 315 -11.75 28.02 18.65
C ASN A 315 -12.92 27.10 19.03
N SER A 316 -12.60 26.04 19.74
CA SER A 316 -13.52 25.02 20.25
C SER A 316 -14.70 25.60 21.09
N ASP A 317 -14.69 26.89 21.36
CA ASP A 317 -15.59 27.61 22.24
C ASP A 317 -16.87 28.14 21.56
N LEU A 318 -17.04 27.88 20.24
CA LEU A 318 -18.30 28.21 19.59
C LEU A 318 -19.28 27.03 19.73
N PRO A 319 -20.25 27.10 20.66
CA PRO A 319 -21.06 25.97 21.08
C PRO A 319 -22.01 25.43 20.01
N ASN A 320 -22.18 26.13 18.90
CA ASN A 320 -23.18 25.80 17.88
C ASN A 320 -22.59 25.56 16.46
N VAL A 321 -21.29 25.33 16.33
CA VAL A 321 -20.69 25.02 15.02
C VAL A 321 -20.60 23.51 14.85
N THR A 322 -21.33 22.98 13.89
CA THR A 322 -21.34 21.55 13.54
C THR A 322 -21.05 21.39 12.06
N ARG A 323 -20.30 20.37 11.68
CA ARG A 323 -20.08 19.97 10.30
C ARG A 323 -20.47 18.51 10.16
N ILE A 324 -21.67 18.28 9.67
CA ILE A 324 -22.18 16.94 9.43
C ILE A 324 -22.29 16.78 7.90
N VAL A 325 -21.66 15.78 7.36
CA VAL A 325 -21.66 15.49 5.92
C VAL A 325 -22.46 14.24 5.62
N GLU A 326 -23.18 14.28 4.51
CA GLU A 326 -23.88 13.15 3.92
C GLU A 326 -23.20 12.77 2.62
N ILE A 327 -22.93 11.48 2.43
CA ILE A 327 -22.14 10.94 1.32
C ILE A 327 -23.03 10.07 0.45
N HIS A 328 -23.01 10.36 -0.86
CA HIS A 328 -23.69 9.56 -1.88
C HIS A 328 -22.70 9.05 -2.91
N ILE A 329 -22.93 7.86 -3.44
CA ILE A 329 -22.28 7.33 -4.65
C ILE A 329 -23.37 7.00 -5.65
N ASP A 330 -23.30 7.60 -6.85
CA ASP A 330 -24.31 7.47 -7.91
C ASP A 330 -25.75 7.71 -7.40
N ASN A 331 -25.94 8.74 -6.57
CA ASN A 331 -27.18 9.13 -5.89
C ASN A 331 -27.69 8.13 -4.81
N ILE A 332 -26.93 7.10 -4.47
CA ILE A 332 -27.25 6.20 -3.35
C ILE A 332 -26.56 6.72 -2.11
N GLN A 333 -27.34 6.97 -1.05
CA GLN A 333 -26.79 7.38 0.24
C GLN A 333 -25.94 6.25 0.84
N MET A 334 -24.67 6.54 1.09
CA MET A 334 -23.71 5.58 1.62
C MET A 334 -23.42 5.78 3.10
N GLY A 335 -23.57 7.01 3.60
CA GLY A 335 -23.31 7.30 5.01
C GLY A 335 -23.50 8.76 5.39
N ILE A 336 -23.51 8.99 6.70
CA ILE A 336 -23.49 10.33 7.32
C ILE A 336 -22.36 10.33 8.34
N MET A 337 -21.61 11.42 8.40
CA MET A 337 -20.47 11.58 9.30
C MET A 337 -20.48 12.95 9.96
N ASP A 338 -20.32 12.99 11.29
CA ASP A 338 -19.96 14.21 12.02
C ASP A 338 -18.45 14.42 11.92
N VAL A 339 -18.03 15.46 11.22
CA VAL A 339 -16.60 15.77 11.04
C VAL A 339 -16.05 16.27 12.38
N PRO A 340 -14.99 15.65 12.90
CA PRO A 340 -14.51 15.94 14.23
C PRO A 340 -14.04 17.38 14.36
N LYS A 341 -14.40 17.98 15.48
CA LYS A 341 -13.87 19.28 15.89
C LYS A 341 -12.46 19.11 16.44
N CYS A 342 -11.60 20.08 16.20
CA CYS A 342 -10.34 20.15 16.90
C CYS A 342 -10.58 20.46 18.40
N TYR A 343 -10.02 19.66 19.28
CA TYR A 343 -9.96 19.95 20.70
C TYR A 343 -8.50 20.25 21.09
N SER A 344 -8.25 21.44 21.68
CA SER A 344 -6.97 21.80 22.34
C SER A 344 -5.72 21.42 21.53
N ASP A 345 -5.66 21.76 20.24
CA ASP A 345 -4.57 21.41 19.32
C ASP A 345 -4.44 19.92 18.98
N VAL A 346 -5.24 19.04 19.56
CA VAL A 346 -5.35 17.63 19.18
C VAL A 346 -6.28 17.53 17.99
N ARG A 347 -5.75 17.10 16.85
CA ARG A 347 -6.54 16.87 15.65
C ARG A 347 -7.02 15.44 15.63
N THR A 348 -8.31 15.31 15.47
CA THR A 348 -8.94 14.02 15.23
C THR A 348 -9.30 13.93 13.75
N SER A 349 -8.89 12.88 13.08
CA SER A 349 -9.34 12.58 11.73
C SER A 349 -10.21 11.33 11.78
N TYR A 350 -11.21 11.27 10.93
CA TYR A 350 -12.03 10.08 10.73
C TYR A 350 -12.00 9.66 9.28
N SER A 351 -12.09 8.36 9.05
CA SER A 351 -12.35 7.79 7.75
C SER A 351 -13.69 7.07 7.72
N ILE A 352 -14.34 7.10 6.56
CA ILE A 352 -15.49 6.27 6.27
C ILE A 352 -15.18 5.39 5.08
N SER A 353 -15.41 4.08 5.21
CA SER A 353 -15.16 3.10 4.16
C SER A 353 -16.48 2.60 3.59
N MET A 354 -16.69 2.83 2.31
CA MET A 354 -17.83 2.29 1.55
C MET A 354 -17.32 1.13 0.71
N LEU A 355 -17.71 -0.07 1.08
CA LEU A 355 -17.09 -1.30 0.59
C LEU A 355 -17.96 -2.02 -0.42
N ARG A 356 -17.34 -2.63 -1.44
CA ARG A 356 -18.00 -3.46 -2.45
C ARG A 356 -19.12 -2.73 -3.21
N VAL A 357 -18.91 -1.45 -3.49
CA VAL A 357 -19.82 -0.66 -4.30
C VAL A 357 -19.75 -1.16 -5.75
N PRO A 358 -20.87 -1.60 -6.36
CA PRO A 358 -20.86 -1.99 -7.75
C PRO A 358 -20.75 -0.75 -8.65
N VAL A 359 -19.75 -0.71 -9.52
CA VAL A 359 -19.50 0.41 -10.43
C VAL A 359 -19.38 -0.11 -11.87
N VAL A 360 -19.93 0.64 -12.82
CA VAL A 360 -19.80 0.37 -14.26
C VAL A 360 -19.32 1.62 -14.97
N GLY A 361 -18.08 1.59 -15.45
CA GLY A 361 -17.47 2.71 -16.17
C GLY A 361 -17.00 3.84 -15.27
N SER A 362 -17.91 4.55 -14.59
CA SER A 362 -17.55 5.63 -13.66
C SER A 362 -18.45 5.63 -12.43
N ALA A 363 -17.99 6.25 -11.34
CA ALA A 363 -18.77 6.53 -10.14
C ALA A 363 -18.71 8.02 -9.81
N ASN A 364 -19.84 8.59 -9.37
CA ASN A 364 -19.92 9.96 -8.91
C ASN A 364 -20.09 10.00 -7.39
N VAL A 365 -19.09 10.55 -6.69
CA VAL A 365 -19.13 10.76 -5.26
C VAL A 365 -19.65 12.17 -4.99
N THR A 366 -20.72 12.28 -4.23
CA THR A 366 -21.31 13.56 -3.81
C THR A 366 -21.28 13.68 -2.29
N ILE A 367 -20.75 14.79 -1.79
CA ILE A 367 -20.66 15.09 -0.36
C ILE A 367 -21.43 16.39 -0.12
N SER A 368 -22.51 16.31 0.65
CA SER A 368 -23.41 17.43 0.97
C SER A 368 -23.46 17.67 2.46
N ALA A 369 -23.90 18.86 2.88
CA ALA A 369 -24.19 19.11 4.28
C ALA A 369 -25.46 18.35 4.70
N ALA A 370 -25.35 17.54 5.76
CA ALA A 370 -26.49 16.84 6.32
C ALA A 370 -27.33 17.74 7.24
N VAL A 371 -28.54 17.30 7.60
CA VAL A 371 -29.41 18.01 8.54
C VAL A 371 -28.71 18.23 9.88
N GLY A 372 -28.73 19.46 10.35
CA GLY A 372 -28.03 19.88 11.58
C GLY A 372 -26.60 20.37 11.36
N SER A 373 -26.06 20.30 10.16
CA SER A 373 -24.81 20.95 9.82
C SER A 373 -24.99 22.48 9.79
N THR A 374 -24.02 23.20 10.35
CA THR A 374 -23.96 24.68 10.27
C THR A 374 -22.79 25.15 9.40
N MET A 375 -22.00 24.21 8.86
CA MET A 375 -20.84 24.46 8.04
C MET A 375 -20.96 23.76 6.68
N PRO A 376 -20.35 24.31 5.60
CA PRO A 376 -20.29 23.64 4.31
C PRO A 376 -19.57 22.29 4.36
N PRO A 377 -19.88 21.35 3.45
CA PRO A 377 -19.16 20.07 3.39
C PRO A 377 -17.68 20.25 3.06
N ILE A 378 -16.87 19.33 3.55
CA ILE A 378 -15.41 19.30 3.40
C ILE A 378 -14.94 17.89 3.04
N LEU A 379 -13.78 17.78 2.38
CA LEU A 379 -13.08 16.52 2.15
C LEU A 379 -11.57 16.77 2.15
N ASN A 380 -10.81 15.96 2.91
CA ASN A 380 -9.36 16.04 2.93
C ASN A 380 -8.71 15.11 1.90
N ALA A 381 -9.11 13.85 1.92
CA ALA A 381 -8.49 12.86 1.04
C ALA A 381 -9.45 11.73 0.69
N MET A 382 -9.12 10.99 -0.36
CA MET A 382 -9.86 9.80 -0.76
C MET A 382 -8.93 8.76 -1.37
N GLU A 383 -9.14 7.50 -0.99
CA GLU A 383 -8.60 6.33 -1.66
C GLU A 383 -9.72 5.59 -2.39
N VAL A 384 -9.42 5.13 -3.58
CA VAL A 384 -10.34 4.35 -4.40
C VAL A 384 -9.65 3.10 -4.91
N PHE A 385 -10.27 1.96 -4.65
CA PHE A 385 -9.75 0.66 -5.05
C PHE A 385 -10.79 -0.11 -5.86
N SER A 386 -10.33 -1.01 -6.74
CA SER A 386 -11.17 -2.10 -7.24
C SER A 386 -10.73 -3.44 -6.65
N ARG A 387 -11.71 -4.31 -6.40
CA ARG A 387 -11.48 -5.65 -5.85
C ARG A 387 -11.11 -6.62 -6.95
N ILE A 388 -10.04 -7.37 -6.72
CA ILE A 388 -9.58 -8.47 -7.59
C ILE A 388 -9.80 -9.78 -6.83
N ASP A 389 -10.53 -10.72 -7.42
CA ASP A 389 -10.70 -12.07 -6.88
C ASP A 389 -9.42 -12.89 -7.10
N ILE A 390 -8.77 -13.27 -6.00
CA ILE A 390 -7.54 -14.07 -5.99
C ILE A 390 -7.77 -15.52 -5.56
N SER A 391 -9.02 -15.92 -5.34
CA SER A 391 -9.38 -17.27 -4.86
C SER A 391 -9.04 -18.38 -5.88
N LYS A 392 -8.85 -18.04 -7.13
CA LYS A 392 -8.64 -18.99 -8.24
C LYS A 392 -7.17 -19.24 -8.60
N GLY A 393 -6.23 -18.43 -8.12
CA GLY A 393 -4.81 -18.48 -8.52
C GLY A 393 -3.93 -19.46 -7.74
N GLY A 394 -4.30 -19.89 -6.55
CA GLY A 394 -3.46 -20.69 -5.65
C GLY A 394 -3.41 -22.21 -5.88
N GLY A 395 -3.96 -22.73 -6.99
CA GLY A 395 -4.28 -24.17 -7.16
C GLY A 395 -3.27 -25.06 -7.90
N HIS A 396 -2.21 -24.57 -8.51
CA HIS A 396 -1.45 -25.40 -9.46
C HIS A 396 0.03 -25.69 -9.15
N PHE A 397 0.62 -25.29 -8.03
CA PHE A 397 2.06 -25.54 -7.80
C PHE A 397 2.44 -26.53 -6.68
N LEU A 398 1.50 -27.22 -6.04
CA LEU A 398 1.83 -28.19 -4.97
C LEU A 398 1.13 -29.55 -5.14
N ARG A 399 1.19 -30.16 -6.32
CA ARG A 399 0.74 -31.56 -6.51
C ARG A 399 1.67 -32.47 -7.29
N PHE A 400 2.97 -32.19 -7.34
CA PHE A 400 3.91 -33.10 -8.02
C PHE A 400 5.00 -33.71 -7.13
N SER A 401 4.93 -33.64 -5.80
CA SER A 401 5.95 -34.27 -4.94
C SER A 401 5.44 -35.35 -3.99
N ALA A 402 4.14 -35.67 -3.98
CA ALA A 402 3.60 -36.69 -3.05
C ALA A 402 3.29 -38.05 -3.69
N LEU A 403 3.49 -38.22 -5.01
CA LEU A 403 3.14 -39.47 -5.68
C LEU A 403 4.35 -40.32 -6.11
N LEU A 404 5.58 -39.91 -5.79
CA LEU A 404 6.79 -40.66 -6.19
C LEU A 404 7.48 -41.40 -5.00
N VAL A 405 6.92 -41.37 -3.80
CA VAL A 405 7.50 -42.04 -2.64
C VAL A 405 6.78 -43.37 -2.28
N ILE A 406 5.62 -43.66 -2.88
CA ILE A 406 4.84 -44.88 -2.53
C ILE A 406 5.18 -46.09 -3.41
N PHE A 407 5.97 -45.96 -4.49
CA PHE A 407 6.27 -47.09 -5.40
C PHE A 407 7.60 -47.80 -5.16
N PHE A 408 8.38 -47.46 -4.13
CA PHE A 408 9.66 -48.15 -3.83
C PHE A 408 9.67 -49.05 -2.59
N HIS A 409 8.53 -49.30 -1.93
CA HIS A 409 8.48 -50.14 -0.75
C HIS A 409 7.57 -51.40 -0.85
N MET A 410 7.15 -51.79 -2.07
CA MET A 410 6.34 -53.02 -2.27
C MET A 410 6.94 -54.00 -3.27
N LEU A 411 8.23 -54.21 -3.22
CA LEU A 411 8.87 -55.44 -3.77
C LEU A 411 10.17 -55.67 -2.99
N PRO A 412 10.22 -56.56 -2.05
CA PRO A 412 10.38 -57.97 -2.31
C PRO A 412 9.75 -58.86 -1.21
N VAL A 413 8.64 -59.49 -1.46
CA VAL A 413 8.24 -60.75 -0.82
C VAL A 413 7.46 -61.58 -1.84
N LEU A 414 8.18 -62.16 -2.74
CA LEU A 414 7.70 -63.29 -3.55
C LEU A 414 8.91 -63.88 -4.30
N LEU A 415 9.77 -64.54 -3.51
CA LEU A 415 10.69 -65.62 -3.99
C LEU A 415 11.31 -66.26 -2.72
N LEU A 416 10.53 -67.16 -2.17
CA LEU A 416 11.00 -68.39 -1.53
C LEU A 416 9.76 -69.30 -1.36
#